data_c3919cb6306daff4d167cf9dcc1455bd
#
_entry.id   c3919cb6306daff4d167cf9dcc1455bd
#
_cell.length_a   1.000
_cell.length_b   1.000
_cell.length_c   1.000
_cell.angle_alpha   90.00
_cell.angle_beta   90.00
_cell.angle_gamma   90.00
#
_symmetry.space_group_name_H-M   'P 1'
#
loop_
_entity.id
_entity.type
_entity.pdbx_description
1 polymer ?
#
loop_
_entity_poly.entity_id
_entity_poly.type
_entity_poly.pdbx_seq_one_letter_code
_entity_poly.pdbx_strand_id
1 'polypeptide(L)'
;MAAGLPVTARGFFNLTVSGPGGSLQVDTVQPAMTEDRGRGPGAELFVDTFNGPIDPVSGHTCTSDADSCRGLAVWSITNPLATAPTLAFAYAGNTKAYTFAPPADQTTCTECIDSSDLRISATPVEKDGFLYAAWESGINNGTQVVPGVVWSQLRVDIRDHGGLFATQVRGDYYNFGGDDAVIYPALMPDSDGNLVMVFDHTSSTVNPEVRLTMRHGANFSSPGVLIKAGEAPYRPTLCGVNGFVCRWGDYSATSYDGFRTNTVYFAGQYANGGSFSRNWGTWLGRVHLDG
;
A
#
# COMPACT_ATOMS: atom_id res chain seq x y z
N MET A 1 -19.29 4.43 30.85
CA MET A 1 -19.96 4.48 29.54
C MET A 1 -20.36 5.92 29.29
N ALA A 2 -19.77 6.59 28.31
CA ALA A 2 -20.21 7.93 27.91
C ALA A 2 -21.63 7.77 27.33
N ALA A 3 -22.58 8.58 27.83
CA ALA A 3 -23.92 8.64 27.28
C ALA A 3 -23.80 8.91 25.77
N GLY A 4 -24.40 8.04 24.97
CA GLY A 4 -24.29 8.10 23.52
C GLY A 4 -24.73 9.45 22.98
N LEU A 5 -23.77 10.26 22.58
CA LEU A 5 -24.05 11.40 21.72
C LEU A 5 -24.63 10.85 20.40
N PRO A 6 -25.65 11.51 19.83
CA PRO A 6 -26.18 11.08 18.55
C PRO A 6 -25.07 11.10 17.50
N VAL A 7 -24.80 9.97 16.87
CA VAL A 7 -23.88 9.87 15.76
C VAL A 7 -24.53 10.50 14.55
N THR A 8 -23.99 11.61 14.07
CA THR A 8 -24.41 12.20 12.80
C THR A 8 -23.46 11.71 11.71
N ALA A 9 -23.94 10.84 10.82
CA ALA A 9 -23.20 10.45 9.64
C ALA A 9 -23.29 11.53 8.57
N ARG A 10 -22.16 11.86 7.98
CA ARG A 10 -22.07 12.74 6.79
C ARG A 10 -21.30 12.00 5.73
N GLY A 11 -21.72 12.11 4.48
CA GLY A 11 -21.10 11.40 3.37
C GLY A 11 -20.80 12.34 2.21
N PHE A 12 -19.69 12.09 1.55
CA PHE A 12 -19.37 12.59 0.22
C PHE A 12 -19.54 11.42 -0.73
N PHE A 13 -20.42 11.58 -1.71
CA PHE A 13 -20.79 10.49 -2.61
C PHE A 13 -20.24 10.76 -4.02
N ASN A 14 -20.00 9.69 -4.77
CA ASN A 14 -19.55 9.74 -6.16
C ASN A 14 -18.25 10.54 -6.33
N LEU A 15 -17.25 10.29 -5.50
CA LEU A 15 -15.94 10.89 -5.68
C LEU A 15 -15.42 10.53 -7.07
N THR A 16 -15.25 11.55 -7.90
CA THR A 16 -14.83 11.41 -9.29
C THR A 16 -13.62 12.29 -9.53
N VAL A 17 -12.59 11.71 -10.12
CA VAL A 17 -11.43 12.45 -10.63
C VAL A 17 -11.61 12.61 -12.13
N SER A 18 -11.44 13.82 -12.62
CA SER A 18 -11.60 14.16 -14.04
C SER A 18 -10.39 14.91 -14.57
N GLY A 19 -10.03 14.67 -15.79
CA GLY A 19 -8.91 15.31 -16.47
C GLY A 19 -8.88 15.00 -17.97
N PRO A 20 -7.77 15.28 -18.66
CA PRO A 20 -7.61 15.03 -20.09
C PRO A 20 -7.85 13.59 -20.51
N GLY A 21 -7.58 12.61 -19.63
CA GLY A 21 -7.82 11.20 -19.86
C GLY A 21 -9.27 10.75 -19.66
N GLY A 22 -10.17 11.66 -19.24
CA GLY A 22 -11.56 11.32 -18.97
C GLY A 22 -11.97 11.51 -17.51
N SER A 23 -12.86 10.66 -17.01
CA SER A 23 -13.33 10.69 -15.62
C SER A 23 -13.33 9.27 -15.06
N LEU A 24 -12.85 9.11 -13.84
CA LEU A 24 -12.86 7.86 -13.09
C LEU A 24 -13.55 8.11 -11.74
N GLN A 25 -14.55 7.29 -11.45
CA GLN A 25 -15.08 7.23 -10.10
C GLN A 25 -14.12 6.38 -9.26
N VAL A 26 -13.59 6.95 -8.18
CA VAL A 26 -12.69 6.24 -7.27
C VAL A 26 -13.49 5.28 -6.39
N ASP A 27 -12.93 4.12 -6.11
CA ASP A 27 -13.62 3.02 -5.40
C ASP A 27 -12.92 2.56 -4.12
N THR A 28 -11.63 2.84 -3.95
CA THR A 28 -10.84 2.28 -2.85
C THR A 28 -10.04 3.35 -2.10
N VAL A 29 -10.71 4.43 -1.77
CA VAL A 29 -10.10 5.55 -1.03
C VAL A 29 -9.72 5.12 0.39
N GLN A 30 -8.44 5.16 0.73
CA GLN A 30 -7.93 4.76 2.03
C GLN A 30 -7.77 5.98 2.96
N PRO A 31 -8.39 5.96 4.17
CA PRO A 31 -8.12 6.97 5.18
C PRO A 31 -6.69 6.80 5.73
N ALA A 32 -6.01 7.91 5.93
CA ALA A 32 -4.68 7.90 6.53
C ALA A 32 -4.77 7.91 8.05
N MET A 33 -3.95 7.11 8.70
CA MET A 33 -3.76 7.19 10.15
C MET A 33 -2.81 8.36 10.45
N THR A 34 -3.20 9.25 11.35
CA THR A 34 -2.36 10.36 11.81
C THR A 34 -1.63 9.97 13.09
N GLU A 35 -0.30 9.97 13.06
CA GLU A 35 0.54 9.66 14.20
C GLU A 35 0.86 10.88 15.09
N ASP A 36 0.65 12.07 14.58
CA ASP A 36 0.95 13.31 15.28
C ASP A 36 -0.15 13.66 16.29
N ARG A 37 -0.03 13.15 17.50
CA ARG A 37 -0.97 13.42 18.61
C ARG A 37 -1.19 14.92 18.81
N GLY A 38 -2.29 15.44 18.27
CA GLY A 38 -2.67 16.84 18.40
C GLY A 38 -1.85 17.83 17.56
N ARG A 39 -1.02 17.36 16.65
CA ARG A 39 -0.23 18.15 15.71
C ARG A 39 -0.55 17.86 14.25
N GLY A 40 -1.53 16.99 14.00
CA GLY A 40 -1.93 16.64 12.64
C GLY A 40 -2.39 17.88 11.84
N PRO A 41 -2.55 17.73 10.54
CA PRO A 41 -2.78 18.83 9.59
C PRO A 41 -4.12 19.58 9.79
N GLY A 42 -4.89 19.24 10.84
CA GLY A 42 -6.22 19.80 11.08
C GLY A 42 -7.29 19.30 10.12
N ALA A 43 -7.00 18.22 9.42
CA ALA A 43 -7.88 17.57 8.47
C ALA A 43 -7.66 16.07 8.48
N GLU A 44 -8.69 15.32 8.11
CA GLU A 44 -8.56 13.90 7.77
C GLU A 44 -8.06 13.79 6.33
N LEU A 45 -7.01 13.00 6.11
CA LEU A 45 -6.44 12.76 4.79
C LEU A 45 -6.86 11.40 4.25
N PHE A 46 -7.04 11.34 2.94
CA PHE A 46 -7.34 10.11 2.22
C PHE A 46 -6.48 10.04 0.97
N VAL A 47 -6.12 8.84 0.56
CA VAL A 47 -5.34 8.63 -0.66
C VAL A 47 -5.84 7.42 -1.42
N ASP A 48 -5.70 7.48 -2.73
CA ASP A 48 -6.02 6.37 -3.64
C ASP A 48 -5.04 6.35 -4.82
N THR A 49 -4.79 5.16 -5.33
CA THR A 49 -4.21 4.93 -6.66
C THR A 49 -5.31 4.92 -7.71
N PHE A 50 -4.95 5.05 -8.98
CA PHE A 50 -5.90 4.82 -10.06
C PHE A 50 -5.95 3.33 -10.38
N ASN A 51 -6.95 2.65 -9.83
CA ASN A 51 -7.19 1.21 -10.03
C ASN A 51 -8.11 0.93 -11.25
N GLY A 52 -8.20 1.87 -12.15
CA GLY A 52 -8.97 1.77 -13.38
C GLY A 52 -8.08 1.55 -14.59
N PRO A 53 -8.69 1.39 -15.78
CA PRO A 53 -7.93 1.22 -17.01
C PRO A 53 -7.12 2.46 -17.43
N ILE A 54 -7.47 3.62 -16.92
CA ILE A 54 -6.88 4.92 -17.27
C ILE A 54 -6.73 5.80 -16.03
N ASP A 55 -5.57 6.45 -15.88
CA ASP A 55 -5.40 7.62 -15.02
C ASP A 55 -6.10 8.84 -15.67
N PRO A 56 -7.18 9.33 -15.10
CA PRO A 56 -7.96 10.38 -15.76
C PRO A 56 -7.22 11.71 -15.87
N VAL A 57 -6.23 11.95 -15.00
CA VAL A 57 -5.50 13.22 -14.98
C VAL A 57 -4.38 13.23 -15.99
N SER A 58 -3.57 12.18 -16.08
CA SER A 58 -2.46 12.07 -17.02
C SER A 58 -2.86 11.49 -18.36
N GLY A 59 -3.94 10.71 -18.44
CA GLY A 59 -4.36 9.97 -19.63
C GLY A 59 -3.59 8.68 -19.88
N HIS A 60 -2.66 8.29 -18.99
CA HIS A 60 -1.92 7.04 -19.09
C HIS A 60 -2.79 5.83 -18.77
N THR A 61 -2.48 4.67 -19.34
CA THR A 61 -3.21 3.42 -19.07
C THR A 61 -2.52 2.61 -18.00
N CYS A 62 -3.27 2.13 -16.99
CA CYS A 62 -2.70 1.31 -15.92
C CYS A 62 -2.48 -0.16 -16.31
N THR A 63 -2.74 -0.54 -17.55
CA THR A 63 -2.72 -1.93 -18.04
C THR A 63 -1.42 -2.33 -18.71
N SER A 64 -0.49 -1.40 -18.91
CA SER A 64 0.75 -1.62 -19.64
C SER A 64 1.91 -0.86 -18.99
N ASP A 65 3.07 -1.50 -18.91
CA ASP A 65 4.31 -0.85 -18.45
C ASP A 65 4.84 0.21 -19.43
N ALA A 66 4.49 0.10 -20.70
CA ALA A 66 4.86 1.08 -21.71
C ALA A 66 4.12 2.42 -21.56
N ASP A 67 2.91 2.38 -21.00
CA ASP A 67 2.07 3.56 -20.77
C ASP A 67 1.41 3.45 -19.37
N SER A 68 2.23 3.37 -18.34
CA SER A 68 1.80 3.13 -16.96
C SER A 68 1.10 4.33 -16.36
N CYS A 69 0.16 4.05 -15.45
CA CYS A 69 -0.45 5.06 -14.60
C CYS A 69 0.59 5.79 -13.75
N ARG A 70 0.29 7.03 -13.43
CA ARG A 70 1.13 7.89 -12.59
C ARG A 70 0.27 8.72 -11.66
N GLY A 71 0.83 9.00 -10.49
CA GLY A 71 0.20 9.88 -9.54
C GLY A 71 -0.73 9.19 -8.58
N LEU A 72 -1.06 9.94 -7.56
CA LEU A 72 -2.00 9.56 -6.50
C LEU A 72 -3.08 10.64 -6.39
N ALA A 73 -4.30 10.20 -6.18
CA ALA A 73 -5.40 11.05 -5.78
C ALA A 73 -5.36 11.24 -4.27
N VAL A 74 -5.32 12.48 -3.81
CA VAL A 74 -5.31 12.82 -2.38
C VAL A 74 -6.50 13.70 -2.09
N TRP A 75 -7.22 13.40 -1.02
CA TRP A 75 -8.31 14.24 -0.52
C TRP A 75 -8.05 14.64 0.93
N SER A 76 -8.66 15.77 1.31
CA SER A 76 -8.72 16.18 2.71
C SER A 76 -10.14 16.56 3.10
N ILE A 77 -10.55 16.18 4.30
CA ILE A 77 -11.76 16.67 4.95
C ILE A 77 -11.33 17.57 6.09
N THR A 78 -11.56 18.89 5.95
CA THR A 78 -11.34 19.85 7.01
C THR A 78 -12.63 20.12 7.78
N ASN A 79 -12.52 20.44 9.07
CA ASN A 79 -13.66 20.66 9.96
C ASN A 79 -14.67 19.51 9.93
N PRO A 80 -14.27 18.25 10.15
CA PRO A 80 -15.15 17.09 9.99
C PRO A 80 -16.36 17.11 10.91
N LEU A 81 -16.29 17.83 12.04
CA LEU A 81 -17.39 17.99 13.00
C LEU A 81 -18.28 19.21 12.72
N ALA A 82 -17.94 20.04 11.75
CA ALA A 82 -18.76 21.20 11.39
C ALA A 82 -20.06 20.80 10.69
N THR A 83 -21.00 21.72 10.64
CA THR A 83 -22.27 21.53 9.91
C THR A 83 -22.02 21.33 8.41
N ALA A 84 -20.98 21.96 7.86
CA ALA A 84 -20.53 21.85 6.48
C ALA A 84 -19.01 21.58 6.47
N PRO A 85 -18.56 20.34 6.54
CA PRO A 85 -17.15 20.01 6.36
C PRO A 85 -16.71 20.32 4.92
N THR A 86 -15.45 20.68 4.75
CA THR A 86 -14.90 20.99 3.43
C THR A 86 -14.11 19.80 2.91
N LEU A 87 -14.45 19.34 1.71
CA LEU A 87 -13.69 18.35 0.95
C LEU A 87 -12.80 19.06 -0.06
N ALA A 88 -11.51 18.74 -0.07
CA ALA A 88 -10.57 19.19 -1.09
C ALA A 88 -9.89 18.01 -1.77
N PHE A 89 -9.40 18.24 -2.99
CA PHE A 89 -8.70 17.26 -3.82
C PHE A 89 -7.37 17.82 -4.31
N ALA A 90 -6.36 16.96 -4.36
CA ALA A 90 -5.09 17.22 -5.01
C ALA A 90 -4.62 15.98 -5.79
N TYR A 91 -3.91 16.22 -6.88
CA TYR A 91 -3.26 15.18 -7.66
C TYR A 91 -1.74 15.27 -7.49
N ALA A 92 -1.14 14.22 -6.97
CA ALA A 92 0.32 14.10 -6.84
C ALA A 92 0.90 13.36 -8.06
N GLY A 93 1.04 14.06 -9.18
CA GLY A 93 1.38 13.47 -10.50
C GLY A 93 2.85 13.10 -10.72
N ASN A 94 3.73 13.37 -9.76
CA ASN A 94 5.16 13.11 -9.87
C ASN A 94 5.62 11.81 -9.17
N THR A 95 4.70 10.85 -8.98
CA THR A 95 5.05 9.53 -8.43
C THR A 95 5.75 8.65 -9.46
N LYS A 96 6.31 7.52 -9.02
CA LYS A 96 6.73 6.47 -9.95
C LYS A 96 5.52 5.96 -10.74
N ALA A 97 5.77 5.54 -11.96
CA ALA A 97 4.77 4.87 -12.78
C ALA A 97 4.39 3.51 -12.18
N TYR A 98 3.16 3.06 -12.38
CA TYR A 98 2.70 1.76 -11.92
C TYR A 98 1.70 1.13 -12.90
N THR A 99 1.66 -0.18 -12.93
CA THR A 99 0.80 -0.98 -13.81
C THR A 99 0.37 -2.27 -13.09
N PHE A 100 -0.65 -2.93 -13.61
CA PHE A 100 -1.06 -4.23 -13.07
C PHE A 100 0.10 -5.23 -13.10
N ALA A 101 0.34 -5.88 -11.97
CA ALA A 101 1.33 -6.94 -11.86
C ALA A 101 0.80 -8.26 -12.45
N PRO A 102 1.64 -9.12 -13.03
CA PRO A 102 1.27 -10.50 -13.28
C PRO A 102 1.05 -11.23 -11.95
N PRO A 103 0.34 -12.37 -11.94
CA PRO A 103 0.31 -13.25 -10.76
C PRO A 103 1.72 -13.70 -10.39
N ALA A 104 1.96 -13.91 -9.09
CA ALA A 104 3.26 -14.33 -8.59
C ALA A 104 3.47 -15.85 -8.67
N ASP A 105 4.72 -16.26 -8.76
CA ASP A 105 5.15 -17.66 -8.69
C ASP A 105 5.22 -18.15 -7.24
N GLN A 106 5.17 -19.47 -7.06
CA GLN A 106 5.63 -20.17 -5.87
C GLN A 106 6.28 -21.51 -6.25
N THR A 107 6.87 -22.21 -5.33
CA THR A 107 7.70 -23.40 -5.58
C THR A 107 7.04 -24.51 -6.41
N THR A 108 5.74 -24.54 -6.59
CA THR A 108 5.00 -25.60 -7.28
C THR A 108 4.17 -25.14 -8.46
N CYS A 109 4.09 -23.86 -8.70
CA CYS A 109 3.34 -23.32 -9.83
C CYS A 109 3.83 -21.92 -10.22
N THR A 110 3.70 -21.63 -11.50
CA THR A 110 4.01 -20.33 -12.11
C THR A 110 2.73 -19.52 -12.24
N GLU A 111 2.80 -18.22 -12.02
CA GLU A 111 1.70 -17.26 -12.16
C GLU A 111 0.41 -17.73 -11.45
N CYS A 112 0.54 -18.19 -10.22
CA CYS A 112 -0.56 -18.84 -9.53
C CYS A 112 -0.99 -18.16 -8.23
N ILE A 113 -0.26 -17.17 -7.74
CA ILE A 113 -0.60 -16.39 -6.55
C ILE A 113 -1.12 -15.03 -6.98
N ASP A 114 -2.31 -14.66 -6.53
CA ASP A 114 -2.92 -13.36 -6.83
C ASP A 114 -2.08 -12.22 -6.25
N SER A 115 -1.69 -11.31 -7.11
CA SER A 115 -0.86 -10.13 -6.82
C SER A 115 -1.19 -8.98 -7.77
N SER A 116 -2.34 -9.01 -8.42
CA SER A 116 -2.72 -8.04 -9.46
C SER A 116 -3.52 -6.86 -8.88
N ASP A 117 -3.13 -6.35 -7.71
CA ASP A 117 -3.86 -5.28 -7.04
C ASP A 117 -3.08 -3.96 -7.06
N LEU A 118 -3.63 -2.94 -7.70
CA LEU A 118 -3.06 -1.57 -7.68
C LEU A 118 -3.53 -0.74 -6.49
N ARG A 119 -4.45 -1.23 -5.68
CA ARG A 119 -4.99 -0.48 -4.54
C ARG A 119 -3.96 -0.33 -3.44
N ILE A 120 -4.03 0.77 -2.74
CA ILE A 120 -3.35 0.91 -1.46
C ILE A 120 -4.11 0.03 -0.46
N SER A 121 -3.61 -1.17 -0.22
CA SER A 121 -4.29 -2.17 0.62
C SER A 121 -4.03 -1.95 2.12
N ALA A 122 -2.88 -1.42 2.50
CA ALA A 122 -2.56 -1.10 3.88
C ALA A 122 -2.92 0.36 4.21
N THR A 123 -3.14 0.64 5.50
CA THR A 123 -3.46 2.00 5.97
C THR A 123 -2.29 2.95 5.70
N PRO A 124 -2.49 4.02 4.91
CA PRO A 124 -1.49 5.08 4.76
C PRO A 124 -1.26 5.81 6.08
N VAL A 125 -0.10 6.42 6.23
CA VAL A 125 0.26 7.11 7.48
C VAL A 125 0.59 8.57 7.19
N GLU A 126 -0.06 9.47 7.91
CA GLU A 126 0.34 10.88 7.95
C GLU A 126 1.22 11.12 9.17
N LYS A 127 2.36 11.79 8.93
CA LYS A 127 3.29 12.19 9.98
C LYS A 127 4.09 13.41 9.56
N ASP A 128 4.15 14.42 10.42
CA ASP A 128 4.95 15.65 10.25
C ASP A 128 4.70 16.36 8.90
N GLY A 129 3.44 16.36 8.42
CA GLY A 129 3.04 16.95 7.13
C GLY A 129 3.41 16.11 5.91
N PHE A 130 3.78 14.85 6.12
CA PHE A 130 4.01 13.90 5.05
C PHE A 130 3.00 12.74 5.12
N LEU A 131 2.51 12.36 3.95
CA LEU A 131 1.66 11.18 3.77
C LEU A 131 2.49 10.06 3.14
N TYR A 132 2.51 8.92 3.79
CA TYR A 132 3.25 7.73 3.37
C TYR A 132 2.29 6.66 2.89
N ALA A 133 2.54 6.11 1.72
CA ALA A 133 1.76 5.04 1.12
C ALA A 133 2.64 4.06 0.36
N ALA A 134 2.21 2.80 0.30
CA ALA A 134 2.81 1.77 -0.54
C ALA A 134 1.70 0.93 -1.17
N TRP A 135 1.95 0.46 -2.40
CA TRP A 135 1.03 -0.38 -3.16
C TRP A 135 1.79 -1.28 -4.11
N GLU A 136 1.11 -2.27 -4.66
CA GLU A 136 1.70 -3.18 -5.62
C GLU A 136 1.76 -2.59 -7.03
N SER A 137 2.70 -3.08 -7.81
CA SER A 137 2.84 -2.78 -9.23
C SER A 137 3.60 -3.88 -9.94
N GLY A 138 3.32 -4.06 -11.22
CA GLY A 138 4.22 -4.73 -12.12
C GLY A 138 5.50 -3.90 -12.27
N ILE A 139 6.64 -4.51 -12.02
CA ILE A 139 7.95 -3.87 -12.15
C ILE A 139 8.75 -4.61 -13.20
N ASN A 140 9.15 -3.90 -14.27
CA ASN A 140 10.08 -4.44 -15.25
C ASN A 140 11.51 -4.39 -14.68
N ASN A 141 12.06 -5.56 -14.38
CA ASN A 141 13.40 -5.71 -13.80
C ASN A 141 14.51 -5.88 -14.85
N GLY A 142 14.17 -5.66 -16.12
CA GLY A 142 15.09 -5.79 -17.27
C GLY A 142 15.05 -7.17 -17.93
N THR A 143 14.45 -8.17 -17.31
CA THR A 143 14.26 -9.52 -17.88
C THR A 143 12.79 -9.89 -18.03
N GLN A 144 11.97 -9.47 -17.09
CA GLN A 144 10.53 -9.74 -17.05
C GLN A 144 9.82 -8.70 -16.18
N VAL A 145 8.49 -8.66 -16.27
CA VAL A 145 7.65 -7.92 -15.33
C VAL A 145 7.31 -8.85 -14.16
N VAL A 146 7.57 -8.39 -12.94
CA VAL A 146 7.30 -9.12 -11.70
C VAL A 146 6.48 -8.25 -10.75
N PRO A 147 5.70 -8.85 -9.85
CA PRO A 147 5.08 -8.09 -8.77
C PRO A 147 6.14 -7.44 -7.86
N GLY A 148 5.98 -6.18 -7.61
CA GLY A 148 6.83 -5.44 -6.70
C GLY A 148 6.07 -4.28 -6.06
N VAL A 149 6.75 -3.50 -5.26
CA VAL A 149 6.15 -2.40 -4.51
C VAL A 149 6.57 -1.06 -5.09
N VAL A 150 5.59 -0.17 -5.21
CA VAL A 150 5.82 1.27 -5.33
C VAL A 150 5.53 1.90 -3.97
N TRP A 151 6.38 2.80 -3.52
CA TRP A 151 6.13 3.56 -2.30
C TRP A 151 6.31 5.05 -2.54
N SER A 152 5.59 5.85 -1.77
CA SER A 152 5.63 7.31 -1.85
C SER A 152 5.63 7.95 -0.48
N GLN A 153 6.42 9.01 -0.36
CA GLN A 153 6.34 10.02 0.67
C GLN A 153 5.88 11.31 0.01
N LEU A 154 4.65 11.69 0.25
CA LEU A 154 4.06 12.93 -0.26
C LEU A 154 4.17 14.01 0.78
N ARG A 155 4.63 15.20 0.39
CA ARG A 155 4.39 16.41 1.16
C ARG A 155 2.95 16.85 0.94
N VAL A 156 2.22 17.07 2.03
CA VAL A 156 0.82 17.52 2.00
C VAL A 156 0.72 18.86 2.70
N ASP A 157 0.14 19.83 2.01
CA ASP A 157 -0.11 21.19 2.50
C ASP A 157 -1.63 21.46 2.46
N ILE A 158 -2.22 21.68 3.63
CA ILE A 158 -3.61 22.17 3.74
C ILE A 158 -3.57 23.68 3.86
N ARG A 159 -4.09 24.34 2.84
CA ARG A 159 -4.07 25.79 2.73
C ARG A 159 -5.30 26.42 3.36
N ASP A 160 -5.21 27.69 3.66
CA ASP A 160 -6.36 28.50 4.09
C ASP A 160 -7.53 28.32 3.12
N HIS A 161 -8.74 28.31 3.68
CA HIS A 161 -9.99 28.06 2.95
C HIS A 161 -10.17 26.64 2.40
N GLY A 162 -9.42 25.64 2.93
CA GLY A 162 -9.59 24.22 2.61
C GLY A 162 -8.93 23.80 1.30
N GLY A 163 -8.00 24.57 0.74
CA GLY A 163 -7.20 24.14 -0.40
C GLY A 163 -6.25 23.00 -0.01
N LEU A 164 -6.03 22.05 -0.91
CA LEU A 164 -5.11 20.93 -0.73
C LEU A 164 -4.02 20.95 -1.81
N PHE A 165 -2.79 20.72 -1.39
CA PHE A 165 -1.67 20.48 -2.28
C PHE A 165 -0.94 19.22 -1.86
N ALA A 166 -0.58 18.35 -2.80
CA ALA A 166 0.18 17.14 -2.57
C ALA A 166 1.24 16.96 -3.66
N THR A 167 2.47 16.62 -3.25
CA THR A 167 3.57 16.32 -4.19
C THR A 167 4.48 15.27 -3.61
N GLN A 168 4.97 14.35 -4.44
CA GLN A 168 5.95 13.39 -3.99
C GLN A 168 7.30 14.06 -3.77
N VAL A 169 7.85 13.87 -2.59
CA VAL A 169 9.22 14.32 -2.24
C VAL A 169 10.23 13.19 -2.28
N ARG A 170 9.76 11.96 -2.04
CA ARG A 170 10.53 10.73 -2.18
C ARG A 170 9.61 9.59 -2.60
N GLY A 171 10.14 8.62 -3.30
CA GLY A 171 9.45 7.41 -3.69
C GLY A 171 10.26 6.63 -4.69
N ASP A 172 10.12 5.32 -4.68
CA ASP A 172 10.81 4.44 -5.60
C ASP A 172 10.09 3.10 -5.71
N TYR A 173 10.66 2.23 -6.54
CA TYR A 173 10.31 0.82 -6.61
C TYR A 173 11.09 0.02 -5.58
N TYR A 174 10.48 -1.08 -5.12
CA TYR A 174 11.14 -2.07 -4.30
C TYR A 174 10.84 -3.48 -4.81
N ASN A 175 11.87 -4.16 -5.26
CA ASN A 175 11.88 -5.56 -5.67
C ASN A 175 13.25 -6.18 -5.42
N PHE A 176 13.39 -7.49 -5.62
CA PHE A 176 14.66 -8.21 -5.45
C PHE A 176 15.32 -8.57 -6.78
N GLY A 177 14.59 -8.44 -7.89
CA GLY A 177 15.01 -8.95 -9.20
C GLY A 177 14.64 -10.43 -9.42
N GLY A 178 15.03 -11.00 -10.56
CA GLY A 178 14.65 -12.35 -10.91
C GLY A 178 13.14 -12.53 -11.03
N ASP A 179 12.61 -13.61 -10.48
CA ASP A 179 11.19 -13.92 -10.37
C ASP A 179 10.63 -13.66 -8.95
N ASP A 180 11.40 -12.98 -8.11
CA ASP A 180 10.99 -12.63 -6.74
C ASP A 180 9.84 -11.62 -6.74
N ALA A 181 8.69 -12.04 -6.27
CA ALA A 181 7.52 -11.20 -6.10
C ALA A 181 7.48 -10.59 -4.70
N VAL A 182 7.24 -9.29 -4.61
CA VAL A 182 7.03 -8.53 -3.37
C VAL A 182 5.62 -7.97 -3.39
N ILE A 183 4.77 -8.46 -2.51
CA ILE A 183 3.32 -8.25 -2.57
C ILE A 183 2.75 -7.81 -1.22
N TYR A 184 1.61 -7.14 -1.23
CA TYR A 184 0.83 -6.68 -0.07
C TYR A 184 1.66 -5.88 0.96
N PRO A 185 2.28 -4.76 0.56
CA PRO A 185 3.11 -3.97 1.46
C PRO A 185 2.29 -3.21 2.50
N ALA A 186 2.83 -3.08 3.72
CA ALA A 186 2.39 -2.10 4.70
C ALA A 186 3.58 -1.28 5.20
N LEU A 187 3.44 0.05 5.18
CA LEU A 187 4.51 1.01 5.40
C LEU A 187 4.25 1.85 6.66
N MET A 188 5.30 2.05 7.48
CA MET A 188 5.23 2.86 8.70
C MET A 188 6.49 3.71 8.83
N PRO A 189 6.38 5.06 8.94
CA PRO A 189 7.51 5.90 9.32
C PRO A 189 7.81 5.75 10.82
N ASP A 190 9.08 5.79 11.22
CA ASP A 190 9.46 5.92 12.63
C ASP A 190 9.50 7.39 13.08
N SER A 191 9.90 7.63 14.34
CA SER A 191 10.02 8.98 14.90
C SER A 191 11.05 9.85 14.15
N ASP A 192 12.03 9.25 13.50
CA ASP A 192 13.15 9.94 12.84
C ASP A 192 12.96 10.03 11.32
N GLY A 193 11.82 9.57 10.80
CA GLY A 193 11.49 9.59 9.39
C GLY A 193 12.12 8.45 8.58
N ASN A 194 12.69 7.42 9.24
CA ASN A 194 12.99 6.16 8.60
C ASN A 194 11.70 5.41 8.32
N LEU A 195 11.72 4.48 7.39
CA LEU A 195 10.54 3.70 7.04
C LEU A 195 10.75 2.23 7.35
N VAL A 196 9.74 1.62 7.94
CA VAL A 196 9.61 0.17 8.07
C VAL A 196 8.55 -0.28 7.07
N MET A 197 8.84 -1.34 6.33
CA MET A 197 7.88 -1.97 5.43
C MET A 197 7.83 -3.47 5.69
N VAL A 198 6.66 -3.99 6.01
CA VAL A 198 6.36 -5.42 5.99
C VAL A 198 5.70 -5.77 4.66
N PHE A 199 5.96 -6.96 4.16
CA PHE A 199 5.40 -7.44 2.90
C PHE A 199 5.46 -8.96 2.85
N ASP A 200 4.68 -9.55 1.97
CA ASP A 200 4.79 -10.96 1.63
C ASP A 200 5.73 -11.12 0.43
N HIS A 201 6.50 -12.20 0.43
CA HIS A 201 7.45 -12.53 -0.63
C HIS A 201 7.25 -13.97 -1.09
N THR A 202 7.36 -14.21 -2.39
CA THR A 202 7.29 -15.55 -2.99
C THR A 202 8.06 -15.58 -4.31
N SER A 203 8.49 -16.76 -4.74
CA SER A 203 9.12 -16.96 -6.06
C SER A 203 9.04 -18.44 -6.48
N SER A 204 9.53 -18.80 -7.65
CA SER A 204 9.62 -20.20 -8.10
C SER A 204 10.40 -21.12 -7.14
N THR A 205 11.21 -20.54 -6.25
CA THR A 205 12.04 -21.28 -5.26
C THR A 205 11.65 -21.02 -3.81
N VAL A 206 10.73 -20.08 -3.56
CA VAL A 206 10.33 -19.65 -2.22
C VAL A 206 8.82 -19.73 -2.08
N ASN A 207 8.36 -20.41 -1.03
CA ASN A 207 6.94 -20.39 -0.66
C ASN A 207 6.55 -19.04 -0.06
N PRO A 208 5.28 -18.62 -0.16
CA PRO A 208 4.85 -17.35 0.38
C PRO A 208 5.23 -17.16 1.85
N GLU A 209 6.03 -16.14 2.13
CA GLU A 209 6.69 -15.85 3.41
C GLU A 209 6.55 -14.38 3.80
N VAL A 210 6.71 -14.07 5.10
CA VAL A 210 6.70 -12.68 5.61
C VAL A 210 8.12 -12.16 5.69
N ARG A 211 8.34 -10.98 5.12
CA ARG A 211 9.59 -10.23 5.25
C ARG A 211 9.36 -8.81 5.76
N LEU A 212 10.41 -8.24 6.29
CA LEU A 212 10.44 -6.85 6.73
C LEU A 212 11.70 -6.18 6.19
N THR A 213 11.57 -4.96 5.75
CA THR A 213 12.70 -4.13 5.38
C THR A 213 12.63 -2.75 6.04
N MET A 214 13.78 -2.12 6.14
CA MET A 214 13.90 -0.77 6.70
C MET A 214 14.66 0.12 5.72
N ARG A 215 14.22 1.37 5.65
CA ARG A 215 14.90 2.40 4.89
C ARG A 215 15.62 3.37 5.83
N HIS A 216 16.93 3.38 5.76
CA HIS A 216 17.77 4.42 6.33
C HIS A 216 18.36 5.25 5.19
N GLY A 217 18.13 6.56 5.20
CA GLY A 217 18.58 7.43 4.11
C GLY A 217 17.75 7.28 2.82
N ALA A 218 18.40 6.89 1.71
CA ALA A 218 17.78 6.90 0.39
C ALA A 218 16.97 5.64 0.07
N ASN A 219 17.47 4.46 0.42
CA ASN A 219 16.97 3.17 -0.08
C ASN A 219 16.55 2.24 1.04
N PHE A 220 15.61 1.35 0.73
CA PHE A 220 15.33 0.18 1.56
C PHE A 220 16.45 -0.85 1.46
N SER A 221 16.69 -1.56 2.55
CA SER A 221 17.60 -2.71 2.55
C SER A 221 16.97 -3.86 1.74
N SER A 222 17.69 -4.40 0.75
CA SER A 222 17.24 -5.53 -0.06
C SER A 222 18.12 -6.75 0.25
N PRO A 223 17.53 -7.95 0.37
CA PRO A 223 16.14 -8.35 0.22
C PRO A 223 15.28 -8.20 1.49
N GLY A 224 15.73 -7.43 2.48
CA GLY A 224 15.10 -7.32 3.79
C GLY A 224 15.38 -8.54 4.67
N VAL A 225 14.76 -8.58 5.84
CA VAL A 225 14.92 -9.64 6.84
C VAL A 225 13.78 -10.63 6.74
N LEU A 226 14.08 -11.92 6.65
CA LEU A 226 13.09 -12.98 6.76
C LEU A 226 12.54 -13.01 8.17
N ILE A 227 11.23 -12.83 8.30
CA ILE A 227 10.51 -12.85 9.58
C ILE A 227 9.88 -14.20 9.81
N LYS A 228 9.17 -14.73 8.80
CA LYS A 228 8.51 -16.03 8.89
C LYS A 228 8.56 -16.71 7.54
N ALA A 229 9.32 -17.79 7.45
CA ALA A 229 9.41 -18.58 6.24
C ALA A 229 8.08 -19.26 5.89
N GLY A 230 7.78 -19.35 4.60
CA GLY A 230 6.75 -20.22 4.09
C GLY A 230 7.12 -21.69 4.32
N GLU A 231 6.24 -22.43 5.00
CA GLU A 231 6.52 -23.82 5.44
C GLU A 231 6.17 -24.84 4.37
N ALA A 232 5.29 -24.49 3.44
CA ALA A 232 4.85 -25.32 2.31
C ALA A 232 4.31 -24.44 1.20
N PRO A 233 4.14 -24.94 -0.04
CA PRO A 233 3.41 -24.23 -1.06
C PRO A 233 1.97 -23.96 -0.62
N TYR A 234 1.43 -22.80 -0.96
CA TYR A 234 0.02 -22.52 -0.75
C TYR A 234 -0.83 -23.35 -1.70
N ARG A 235 -1.76 -24.11 -1.17
CA ARG A 235 -2.49 -25.16 -1.91
C ARG A 235 -3.99 -25.12 -1.69
N PRO A 236 -4.70 -24.05 -2.03
CA PRO A 236 -6.14 -24.15 -2.14
C PRO A 236 -6.49 -25.11 -3.28
N THR A 237 -7.64 -25.74 -3.19
CA THR A 237 -8.15 -26.62 -4.25
C THR A 237 -8.16 -25.84 -5.57
N LEU A 238 -7.49 -26.34 -6.60
CA LEU A 238 -7.35 -25.76 -7.94
C LEU A 238 -6.23 -24.72 -8.12
N CYS A 239 -5.43 -24.38 -7.10
CA CYS A 239 -4.31 -23.45 -7.25
C CYS A 239 -3.31 -23.96 -8.31
N GLY A 240 -3.01 -23.12 -9.30
CA GLY A 240 -2.11 -23.47 -10.40
C GLY A 240 -2.66 -24.53 -11.38
N VAL A 241 -3.87 -25.06 -11.15
CA VAL A 241 -4.49 -26.02 -12.07
C VAL A 241 -5.16 -25.29 -13.23
N ASN A 242 -4.74 -25.60 -14.47
CA ASN A 242 -5.25 -24.94 -15.68
C ASN A 242 -5.15 -23.41 -15.67
N GLY A 243 -4.08 -22.86 -15.06
CA GLY A 243 -3.87 -21.41 -14.97
C GLY A 243 -4.78 -20.70 -13.96
N PHE A 244 -5.38 -21.44 -13.03
CA PHE A 244 -6.19 -20.83 -11.97
C PHE A 244 -5.30 -20.10 -10.98
N VAL A 245 -5.48 -18.77 -10.88
CA VAL A 245 -4.80 -17.91 -9.92
C VAL A 245 -5.51 -18.01 -8.56
N CYS A 246 -4.75 -18.26 -7.53
CA CYS A 246 -5.26 -18.41 -6.17
C CYS A 246 -5.25 -17.11 -5.42
N ARG A 247 -6.39 -16.79 -4.82
CA ARG A 247 -6.47 -15.68 -3.88
C ARG A 247 -5.44 -15.88 -2.78
N TRP A 248 -4.56 -14.92 -2.64
CA TRP A 248 -3.66 -14.75 -1.52
C TRP A 248 -4.13 -13.56 -0.69
N GLY A 249 -3.83 -13.45 0.60
CA GLY A 249 -4.34 -12.40 1.46
C GLY A 249 -4.18 -11.00 0.88
N ASP A 250 -5.11 -10.13 1.07
CA ASP A 250 -5.15 -8.81 0.45
C ASP A 250 -4.46 -7.72 1.30
N TYR A 251 -4.00 -8.07 2.52
CA TYR A 251 -3.59 -7.05 3.49
C TYR A 251 -2.42 -7.52 4.36
N SER A 252 -1.39 -6.68 4.44
CA SER A 252 -0.47 -6.62 5.58
C SER A 252 -0.81 -5.41 6.44
N ALA A 253 -0.25 -5.32 7.63
CA ALA A 253 -0.51 -4.21 8.53
C ALA A 253 0.75 -3.78 9.28
N THR A 254 0.84 -2.49 9.55
CA THR A 254 1.81 -1.90 10.47
C THR A 254 1.10 -0.96 11.42
N SER A 255 1.57 -0.86 12.66
CA SER A 255 1.03 0.06 13.67
C SER A 255 2.10 0.43 14.68
N TYR A 256 2.04 1.64 15.22
CA TYR A 256 2.89 2.02 16.35
C TYR A 256 2.42 1.41 17.66
N ASP A 257 3.38 1.23 18.56
CA ASP A 257 3.07 1.19 19.99
C ASP A 257 2.62 2.59 20.42
N GLY A 258 1.37 2.71 20.85
CA GLY A 258 0.82 3.98 21.32
C GLY A 258 1.58 4.66 22.46
N PHE A 259 2.55 3.98 23.08
CA PHE A 259 3.39 4.47 24.18
C PHE A 259 4.88 4.59 23.81
N ARG A 260 5.35 3.88 22.77
CA ARG A 260 6.74 3.78 22.38
C ARG A 260 6.88 4.08 20.88
N THR A 261 7.30 5.27 20.56
CA THR A 261 7.40 5.79 19.17
C THR A 261 8.39 5.03 18.30
N ASN A 262 9.34 4.29 18.90
CA ASN A 262 10.35 3.52 18.16
C ASN A 262 9.99 2.03 18.03
N THR A 263 8.77 1.64 18.34
CA THR A 263 8.31 0.25 18.20
C THR A 263 7.18 0.18 17.21
N VAL A 264 7.39 -0.58 16.14
CA VAL A 264 6.40 -0.87 15.11
C VAL A 264 5.94 -2.31 15.26
N TYR A 265 4.65 -2.51 15.44
CA TYR A 265 4.00 -3.83 15.32
C TYR A 265 3.65 -4.05 13.85
N PHE A 266 3.68 -5.29 13.43
CA PHE A 266 3.34 -5.67 12.07
C PHE A 266 2.60 -7.00 12.00
N ALA A 267 1.86 -7.19 10.92
CA ALA A 267 1.22 -8.44 10.55
C ALA A 267 1.46 -8.71 9.07
N GLY A 268 1.76 -9.97 8.73
CA GLY A 268 1.88 -10.45 7.35
C GLY A 268 1.38 -11.87 7.24
N GLN A 269 1.15 -12.35 6.04
CA GLN A 269 0.62 -13.67 5.75
C GLN A 269 1.72 -14.60 5.23
N TYR A 270 1.69 -15.86 5.61
CA TYR A 270 2.61 -16.89 5.12
C TYR A 270 1.88 -18.20 4.82
N ALA A 271 2.44 -19.00 3.92
CA ALA A 271 1.95 -20.34 3.67
C ALA A 271 2.45 -21.30 4.77
N ASN A 272 1.53 -21.87 5.55
CA ASN A 272 1.88 -22.77 6.65
C ASN A 272 1.95 -24.24 6.18
N GLY A 273 2.62 -25.12 6.99
CA GLY A 273 2.80 -26.54 6.70
C GLY A 273 1.56 -27.42 6.88
N GLY A 274 0.39 -26.82 7.14
CA GLY A 274 -0.84 -27.58 7.39
C GLY A 274 -1.31 -28.42 6.21
N SER A 275 -1.98 -29.51 6.49
CA SER A 275 -2.53 -30.45 5.48
C SER A 275 -3.89 -30.03 4.91
N PHE A 276 -4.39 -28.88 5.26
CA PHE A 276 -5.70 -28.38 4.84
C PHE A 276 -5.63 -27.71 3.47
N SER A 277 -6.76 -27.69 2.78
CA SER A 277 -6.94 -27.08 1.45
C SER A 277 -6.73 -25.55 1.41
N ARG A 278 -6.45 -24.91 2.54
CA ARG A 278 -6.12 -23.49 2.68
C ARG A 278 -5.09 -23.36 3.79
N ASN A 279 -3.84 -23.58 3.44
CA ASN A 279 -2.72 -23.62 4.37
C ASN A 279 -2.05 -22.24 4.47
N TRP A 280 -2.71 -21.28 5.07
CA TRP A 280 -2.14 -19.98 5.36
C TRP A 280 -2.18 -19.68 6.87
N GLY A 281 -1.34 -18.78 7.30
CA GLY A 281 -1.31 -18.27 8.66
C GLY A 281 -0.90 -16.80 8.68
N THR A 282 -1.27 -16.10 9.72
CA THR A 282 -0.82 -14.73 9.97
C THR A 282 0.30 -14.75 11.00
N TRP A 283 1.39 -14.04 10.71
CA TRP A 283 2.47 -13.80 11.65
C TRP A 283 2.39 -12.38 12.19
N LEU A 284 2.38 -12.28 13.52
CA LEU A 284 2.42 -11.01 14.23
C LEU A 284 3.81 -10.81 14.82
N GLY A 285 4.37 -9.64 14.64
CA GLY A 285 5.68 -9.32 15.19
C GLY A 285 5.80 -7.86 15.58
N ARG A 286 6.94 -7.55 16.15
CA ARG A 286 7.34 -6.16 16.42
C ARG A 286 8.81 -5.96 16.08
N VAL A 287 9.13 -4.78 15.63
CA VAL A 287 10.50 -4.30 15.48
C VAL A 287 10.70 -3.09 16.37
N HIS A 288 11.83 -3.05 17.05
CA HIS A 288 12.28 -1.87 17.77
C HIS A 288 13.34 -1.19 16.93
N LEU A 289 13.13 0.09 16.69
CA LEU A 289 14.01 0.90 15.87
C LEU A 289 14.95 1.63 16.83
N ASP A 290 16.13 1.07 17.04
CA ASP A 290 17.21 1.77 17.73
C ASP A 290 17.81 2.79 16.76
N GLY A 291 17.78 4.07 17.12
CA GLY A 291 18.36 5.18 16.35
C GLY A 291 19.87 5.11 16.23
#